data_f13973470bd8ddf1c81520d2b37f4cc6
#
_entry.id   f13973470bd8ddf1c81520d2b37f4cc6
#
_cell.length_a   1.000
_cell.length_b   1.000
_cell.length_c   1.000
_cell.angle_alpha   90.00
_cell.angle_beta   90.00
_cell.angle_gamma   90.00
#
_symmetry.space_group_name_H-M   'P 1'
#
loop_
_entity.id
_entity.type
_entity.pdbx_description
1 polymer ?
#
loop_
_entity_poly.entity_id
_entity_poly.type
_entity_poly.pdbx_seq_one_letter_code
_entity_poly.pdbx_strand_id
1 'polypeptide(L)'
;KELKAFTLNAVTAASQIDGEVHALVIGNNCADAAKAASELPVVKKVITVEAAHYENFIAENFAPVVVKLAENYSHIVCSANTFGKNLMPRIAAKLDTSQVSDIIKVVSQDTFIRPIYAGNAFATVKSNDAKKCVTIRPTSFDPCESSGGSAPIENADAGEEFTTTKFIKREEIKSDRPELGTARVVVSGGRGM
;
A
#
# COMPACT_ATOMS: atom_id res chain seq x y z
N LYS A 1 9.94 -2.73 13.44
CA LYS A 1 8.80 -3.19 12.58
C LYS A 1 9.38 -3.74 11.28
N GLU A 2 8.78 -4.79 10.73
CA GLU A 2 9.24 -5.48 9.52
C GLU A 2 8.41 -5.10 8.28
N LEU A 3 9.02 -5.23 7.11
CA LEU A 3 8.35 -5.10 5.83
C LEU A 3 7.41 -6.29 5.61
N LYS A 4 6.15 -6.03 5.30
CA LYS A 4 5.17 -7.09 5.07
C LYS A 4 5.31 -7.68 3.66
N ALA A 5 5.15 -9.01 3.54
CA ALA A 5 5.35 -9.73 2.28
C ALA A 5 4.53 -9.16 1.10
N PHE A 6 3.29 -8.77 1.32
CA PHE A 6 2.44 -8.18 0.29
C PHE A 6 2.95 -6.84 -0.28
N THR A 7 3.90 -6.18 0.42
CA THR A 7 4.55 -4.97 -0.10
C THR A 7 5.43 -5.29 -1.31
N LEU A 8 6.06 -6.46 -1.35
CA LEU A 8 6.88 -6.91 -2.49
C LEU A 8 6.04 -7.00 -3.77
N ASN A 9 4.79 -7.47 -3.65
CA ASN A 9 3.85 -7.54 -4.76
C ASN A 9 3.43 -6.14 -5.24
N ALA A 10 3.24 -5.20 -4.29
CA ALA A 10 2.91 -3.82 -4.63
C ALA A 10 4.07 -3.11 -5.34
N VAL A 11 5.29 -3.36 -4.94
CA VAL A 11 6.50 -2.84 -5.59
C VAL A 11 6.64 -3.37 -7.01
N THR A 12 6.36 -4.66 -7.25
CA THR A 12 6.31 -5.23 -8.61
C THR A 12 5.25 -4.53 -9.46
N ALA A 13 4.03 -4.35 -8.94
CA ALA A 13 2.98 -3.66 -9.68
C ALA A 13 3.38 -2.20 -10.01
N ALA A 14 3.99 -1.49 -9.04
CA ALA A 14 4.46 -0.13 -9.24
C ALA A 14 5.54 -0.06 -10.35
N SER A 15 6.47 -1.01 -10.38
CA SER A 15 7.53 -1.05 -11.42
C SER A 15 7.00 -1.34 -12.84
N GLN A 16 5.83 -1.98 -12.94
CA GLN A 16 5.15 -2.16 -14.22
C GLN A 16 4.42 -0.88 -14.68
N ILE A 17 4.12 0.03 -13.76
CA ILE A 17 3.51 1.33 -14.08
C ILE A 17 4.59 2.31 -14.53
N ASP A 18 5.65 2.45 -13.73
CA ASP A 18 6.78 3.36 -13.97
C ASP A 18 8.07 2.73 -13.46
N GLY A 19 9.19 3.00 -14.13
CA GLY A 19 10.52 2.51 -13.72
C GLY A 19 11.12 3.27 -12.53
N GLU A 20 10.56 4.41 -12.12
CA GLU A 20 11.01 5.19 -10.96
C GLU A 20 10.09 4.98 -9.76
N VAL A 21 10.36 3.93 -9.00
CA VAL A 21 9.57 3.56 -7.82
C VAL A 21 10.23 4.08 -6.55
N HIS A 22 9.51 4.89 -5.80
CA HIS A 22 9.88 5.33 -4.46
C HIS A 22 9.00 4.64 -3.42
N ALA A 23 9.60 4.15 -2.34
CA ALA A 23 8.88 3.54 -1.23
C ALA A 23 8.63 4.58 -0.13
N LEU A 24 7.39 4.69 0.33
CA LEU A 24 7.02 5.52 1.47
C LEU A 24 6.75 4.62 2.69
N VAL A 25 7.53 4.81 3.73
CA VAL A 25 7.44 4.09 5.00
C VAL A 25 7.01 5.05 6.09
N ILE A 26 5.81 4.89 6.60
CA ILE A 26 5.24 5.73 7.66
C ILE A 26 5.00 4.87 8.90
N GLY A 27 5.46 5.30 10.05
CA GLY A 27 5.24 4.54 11.28
C GLY A 27 5.88 5.15 12.52
N ASN A 28 5.75 4.46 13.63
CA ASN A 28 6.55 4.67 14.83
C ASN A 28 7.56 3.53 14.94
N ASN A 29 8.84 3.82 15.15
CA ASN A 29 9.94 2.83 15.13
C ASN A 29 9.94 2.00 13.83
N CYS A 30 10.00 2.66 12.68
CA CYS A 30 9.92 2.02 11.36
C CYS A 30 11.28 1.89 10.62
N ALA A 31 12.40 2.17 11.28
CA ALA A 31 13.74 2.13 10.68
C ALA A 31 14.08 0.78 10.01
N ASP A 32 13.75 -0.36 10.65
CA ASP A 32 14.03 -1.69 10.07
C ASP A 32 13.21 -1.93 8.79
N ALA A 33 11.96 -1.46 8.77
CA ALA A 33 11.12 -1.55 7.58
C ALA A 33 11.63 -0.65 6.44
N ALA A 34 12.14 0.54 6.78
CA ALA A 34 12.75 1.45 5.81
C ALA A 34 14.03 0.86 5.23
N LYS A 35 14.87 0.25 6.07
CA LYS A 35 16.08 -0.46 5.64
C LYS A 35 15.73 -1.60 4.70
N ALA A 36 14.79 -2.46 5.08
CA ALA A 36 14.34 -3.56 4.22
C ALA A 36 13.77 -3.07 2.89
N ALA A 37 13.03 -1.94 2.89
CA ALA A 37 12.54 -1.33 1.66
C ALA A 37 13.65 -0.77 0.77
N SER A 38 14.76 -0.27 1.36
CA SER A 38 15.91 0.23 0.60
C SER A 38 16.72 -0.87 -0.08
N GLU A 39 16.61 -2.09 0.40
CA GLU A 39 17.29 -3.27 -0.15
C GLU A 39 16.53 -3.88 -1.37
N LEU A 40 15.33 -3.39 -1.69
CA LEU A 40 14.58 -3.85 -2.85
C LEU A 40 15.18 -3.30 -4.16
N PRO A 41 15.53 -4.15 -5.15
CA PRO A 41 16.26 -3.72 -6.36
C PRO A 41 15.49 -2.71 -7.21
N VAL A 42 14.16 -2.74 -7.14
CA VAL A 42 13.26 -1.89 -7.94
C VAL A 42 13.07 -0.50 -7.32
N VAL A 43 13.31 -0.38 -6.02
CA VAL A 43 13.13 0.88 -5.29
C VAL A 43 14.33 1.79 -5.53
N LYS A 44 14.07 3.04 -5.94
CA LYS A 44 15.08 4.06 -6.21
C LYS A 44 15.32 4.99 -5.05
N LYS A 45 14.33 5.15 -4.18
CA LYS A 45 14.39 6.00 -2.99
C LYS A 45 13.40 5.48 -1.95
N VAL A 46 13.76 5.59 -0.67
CA VAL A 46 12.86 5.38 0.45
C VAL A 46 12.63 6.70 1.16
N ILE A 47 11.38 7.06 1.38
CA ILE A 47 10.98 8.20 2.18
C ILE A 47 10.44 7.67 3.50
N THR A 48 11.00 8.10 4.61
CA THR A 48 10.54 7.74 5.95
C THR A 48 9.82 8.90 6.60
N VAL A 49 8.72 8.58 7.26
CA VAL A 49 7.96 9.51 8.09
C VAL A 49 7.73 8.85 9.44
N GLU A 50 8.35 9.36 10.47
CA GLU A 50 8.35 8.73 11.78
C GLU A 50 7.78 9.65 12.86
N ALA A 51 6.73 9.18 13.56
CA ALA A 51 6.19 9.84 14.74
C ALA A 51 5.35 8.87 15.58
N ALA A 52 5.17 9.19 16.85
CA ALA A 52 4.42 8.36 17.81
C ALA A 52 2.95 8.17 17.41
N HIS A 53 2.32 9.17 16.81
CA HIS A 53 0.91 9.12 16.40
C HIS A 53 0.63 8.17 15.22
N TYR A 54 1.67 7.63 14.56
CA TYR A 54 1.54 6.58 13.54
C TYR A 54 1.53 5.16 14.10
N GLU A 55 1.60 4.97 15.43
CA GLU A 55 1.66 3.64 16.04
C GLU A 55 0.45 2.77 15.72
N ASN A 56 -0.74 3.34 15.68
CA ASN A 56 -2.02 2.61 15.61
C ASN A 56 -2.69 2.64 14.23
N PHE A 57 -2.00 3.06 13.18
CA PHE A 57 -2.49 3.06 11.79
C PHE A 57 -3.86 3.74 11.58
N ILE A 58 -4.09 4.87 12.24
CA ILE A 58 -5.27 5.70 12.02
C ILE A 58 -5.12 6.41 10.67
N ALA A 59 -5.95 6.08 9.69
CA ALA A 59 -5.83 6.57 8.31
C ALA A 59 -5.88 8.11 8.21
N GLU A 60 -6.54 8.77 9.16
CA GLU A 60 -6.63 10.22 9.30
C GLU A 60 -5.26 10.88 9.51
N ASN A 61 -4.33 10.19 10.20
CA ASN A 61 -2.96 10.67 10.38
C ASN A 61 -2.12 10.47 9.12
N PHE A 62 -2.30 9.35 8.42
CA PHE A 62 -1.49 8.99 7.25
C PHE A 62 -1.85 9.80 6.00
N ALA A 63 -3.15 10.00 5.75
CA ALA A 63 -3.60 10.62 4.51
C ALA A 63 -3.04 12.03 4.26
N PRO A 64 -2.97 12.96 5.23
CA PRO A 64 -2.42 14.30 4.99
C PRO A 64 -0.96 14.29 4.54
N VAL A 65 -0.14 13.42 5.14
CA VAL A 65 1.28 13.29 4.78
C VAL A 65 1.46 12.72 3.38
N VAL A 66 0.68 11.67 3.05
CA VAL A 66 0.72 11.12 1.69
C VAL A 66 0.29 12.15 0.66
N VAL A 67 -0.75 12.93 0.93
CA VAL A 67 -1.23 14.01 0.04
C VAL A 67 -0.17 15.07 -0.18
N LYS A 68 0.53 15.50 0.89
CA LYS A 68 1.63 16.47 0.80
C LYS A 68 2.77 15.94 -0.07
N LEU A 69 3.19 14.70 0.15
CA LEU A 69 4.25 14.08 -0.64
C LEU A 69 3.83 13.78 -2.08
N ALA A 70 2.55 13.50 -2.31
CA ALA A 70 1.99 13.19 -3.62
C ALA A 70 2.11 14.33 -4.65
N GLU A 71 2.43 15.56 -4.23
CA GLU A 71 2.66 16.69 -5.15
C GLU A 71 3.71 16.35 -6.21
N ASN A 72 4.73 15.56 -5.83
CA ASN A 72 5.85 15.20 -6.70
C ASN A 72 5.66 13.85 -7.42
N TYR A 73 4.49 13.22 -7.32
CA TYR A 73 4.24 11.89 -7.86
C TYR A 73 3.01 11.87 -8.78
N SER A 74 3.11 11.10 -9.84
CA SER A 74 2.00 10.83 -10.76
C SER A 74 1.10 9.69 -10.26
N HIS A 75 1.66 8.75 -9.50
CA HIS A 75 0.96 7.57 -9.01
C HIS A 75 1.16 7.38 -7.52
N ILE A 76 0.10 7.00 -6.83
CA ILE A 76 0.11 6.54 -5.46
C ILE A 76 -0.43 5.12 -5.44
N VAL A 77 0.42 4.17 -5.04
CA VAL A 77 0.12 2.74 -5.11
C VAL A 77 0.20 2.12 -3.72
N CYS A 78 -0.77 1.31 -3.35
CA CYS A 78 -0.68 0.46 -2.17
C CYS A 78 -1.41 -0.88 -2.37
N SER A 79 -1.16 -1.84 -1.48
CA SER A 79 -1.86 -3.12 -1.48
C SER A 79 -3.34 -2.96 -1.10
N ALA A 80 -4.23 -3.70 -1.74
CA ALA A 80 -5.67 -3.75 -1.45
C ALA A 80 -5.99 -4.59 -0.19
N ASN A 81 -5.15 -4.46 0.85
CA ASN A 81 -5.44 -5.01 2.18
C ASN A 81 -6.39 -4.09 2.96
N THR A 82 -6.77 -4.48 4.16
CA THR A 82 -7.72 -3.72 5.00
C THR A 82 -7.26 -2.28 5.23
N PHE A 83 -5.96 -2.06 5.50
CA PHE A 83 -5.42 -0.74 5.70
C PHE A 83 -5.42 0.09 4.41
N GLY A 84 -4.94 -0.46 3.30
CA GLY A 84 -4.93 0.23 2.00
C GLY A 84 -6.32 0.59 1.50
N LYS A 85 -7.30 -0.29 1.72
CA LYS A 85 -8.72 -0.02 1.42
C LYS A 85 -9.34 1.10 2.27
N ASN A 86 -8.82 1.31 3.48
CA ASN A 86 -9.21 2.44 4.34
C ASN A 86 -8.47 3.73 3.97
N LEU A 87 -7.17 3.65 3.68
CA LEU A 87 -6.31 4.81 3.46
C LEU A 87 -6.48 5.43 2.07
N MET A 88 -6.45 4.61 1.00
CA MET A 88 -6.40 5.12 -0.37
C MET A 88 -7.62 5.96 -0.78
N PRO A 89 -8.87 5.63 -0.42
CA PRO A 89 -10.02 6.49 -0.74
C PRO A 89 -9.93 7.88 -0.12
N ARG A 90 -9.34 7.98 1.08
CA ARG A 90 -9.12 9.28 1.74
C ARG A 90 -8.07 10.12 1.00
N ILE A 91 -7.01 9.48 0.53
CA ILE A 91 -5.97 10.13 -0.28
C ILE A 91 -6.58 10.62 -1.59
N ALA A 92 -7.31 9.76 -2.30
CA ALA A 92 -7.94 10.08 -3.57
C ALA A 92 -8.91 11.27 -3.44
N ALA A 93 -9.77 11.24 -2.42
CA ALA A 93 -10.70 12.34 -2.15
C ALA A 93 -9.99 13.67 -1.84
N LYS A 94 -8.87 13.64 -1.10
CA LYS A 94 -8.09 14.86 -0.80
C LYS A 94 -7.30 15.39 -2.00
N LEU A 95 -6.98 14.52 -2.96
CA LEU A 95 -6.32 14.89 -4.22
C LEU A 95 -7.32 15.23 -5.35
N ASP A 96 -8.62 15.17 -5.05
CA ASP A 96 -9.71 15.35 -6.04
C ASP A 96 -9.53 14.46 -7.27
N THR A 97 -9.24 13.18 -7.04
CA THR A 97 -8.99 12.19 -8.09
C THR A 97 -9.77 10.90 -7.85
N SER A 98 -9.99 10.13 -8.91
CA SER A 98 -10.65 8.83 -8.84
C SER A 98 -9.67 7.75 -8.38
N GLN A 99 -10.14 6.82 -7.55
CA GLN A 99 -9.37 5.64 -7.20
C GLN A 99 -9.65 4.48 -8.15
N VAL A 100 -8.59 3.83 -8.66
CA VAL A 100 -8.69 2.54 -9.33
C VAL A 100 -8.39 1.43 -8.32
N SER A 101 -9.43 0.72 -7.90
CA SER A 101 -9.34 -0.24 -6.79
C SER A 101 -9.06 -1.65 -7.26
N ASP A 102 -8.19 -2.36 -6.49
CA ASP A 102 -8.00 -3.80 -6.52
C ASP A 102 -7.61 -4.32 -7.92
N ILE A 103 -6.67 -3.63 -8.57
CA ILE A 103 -6.19 -4.03 -9.91
C ILE A 103 -5.48 -5.37 -9.85
N ILE A 104 -5.62 -6.14 -10.92
CA ILE A 104 -4.98 -7.45 -11.12
C ILE A 104 -3.95 -7.44 -12.25
N LYS A 105 -3.91 -6.37 -13.05
CA LYS A 105 -2.95 -6.22 -14.14
C LYS A 105 -2.75 -4.75 -14.47
N VAL A 106 -1.51 -4.40 -14.76
CA VAL A 106 -1.12 -3.12 -15.38
C VAL A 106 -1.06 -3.34 -16.89
N VAL A 107 -1.77 -2.50 -17.65
CA VAL A 107 -1.74 -2.50 -19.12
C VAL A 107 -0.85 -1.39 -19.63
N SER A 108 -0.93 -0.22 -19.02
CA SER A 108 -0.07 0.94 -19.25
C SER A 108 -0.05 1.83 -18.01
N GLN A 109 0.66 2.95 -18.05
CA GLN A 109 0.74 3.91 -16.94
C GLN A 109 -0.64 4.44 -16.48
N ASP A 110 -1.63 4.45 -17.36
CA ASP A 110 -2.97 4.98 -17.07
C ASP A 110 -4.10 3.95 -17.18
N THR A 111 -3.79 2.71 -17.57
CA THR A 111 -4.78 1.69 -17.91
C THR A 111 -4.54 0.40 -17.13
N PHE A 112 -5.58 -0.07 -16.46
CA PHE A 112 -5.52 -1.17 -15.51
C PHE A 112 -6.68 -2.15 -15.72
N ILE A 113 -6.48 -3.42 -15.37
CA ILE A 113 -7.56 -4.41 -15.31
C ILE A 113 -7.92 -4.69 -13.86
N ARG A 114 -9.20 -4.66 -13.55
CA ARG A 114 -9.75 -4.98 -12.24
C ARG A 114 -10.96 -5.90 -12.32
N PRO A 115 -11.17 -6.79 -11.35
CA PRO A 115 -12.39 -7.57 -11.26
C PRO A 115 -13.57 -6.71 -10.79
N ILE A 116 -14.73 -7.00 -11.34
CA ILE A 116 -16.02 -6.45 -10.93
C ILE A 116 -17.02 -7.59 -10.75
N TYR A 117 -18.19 -7.32 -10.17
CA TYR A 117 -19.22 -8.34 -9.87
C TYR A 117 -18.64 -9.57 -9.15
N ALA A 118 -17.89 -9.31 -8.05
CA ALA A 118 -17.23 -10.36 -7.27
C ALA A 118 -16.29 -11.29 -8.09
N GLY A 119 -15.72 -10.78 -9.15
CA GLY A 119 -14.77 -11.52 -10.02
C GLY A 119 -15.41 -12.21 -11.21
N ASN A 120 -16.73 -12.10 -11.41
CA ASN A 120 -17.41 -12.68 -12.56
C ASN A 120 -17.12 -11.94 -13.89
N ALA A 121 -16.61 -10.71 -13.80
CA ALA A 121 -16.21 -9.93 -14.98
C ALA A 121 -14.92 -9.15 -14.68
N PHE A 122 -14.20 -8.79 -15.73
CA PHE A 122 -13.01 -7.96 -15.67
C PHE A 122 -13.25 -6.66 -16.45
N ALA A 123 -13.00 -5.54 -15.79
CA ALA A 123 -13.06 -4.23 -16.42
C ALA A 123 -11.66 -3.74 -16.75
N THR A 124 -11.44 -3.29 -17.98
CA THR A 124 -10.27 -2.48 -18.35
C THR A 124 -10.63 -1.03 -18.11
N VAL A 125 -9.94 -0.37 -17.19
CA VAL A 125 -10.21 1.01 -16.76
C VAL A 125 -9.04 1.88 -17.13
N LYS A 126 -9.31 2.99 -17.79
CA LYS A 126 -8.34 4.05 -18.04
C LYS A 126 -8.64 5.24 -17.11
N SER A 127 -7.64 5.68 -16.36
CA SER A 127 -7.70 6.91 -15.55
C SER A 127 -7.17 8.08 -16.36
N ASN A 128 -7.99 9.12 -16.52
CA ASN A 128 -7.58 10.37 -17.17
C ASN A 128 -7.08 11.42 -16.17
N ASP A 129 -7.12 11.12 -14.87
CA ASP A 129 -6.68 12.03 -13.82
C ASP A 129 -5.17 12.28 -13.91
N ALA A 130 -4.73 13.48 -13.53
CA ALA A 130 -3.30 13.81 -13.50
C ALA A 130 -2.53 12.96 -12.50
N LYS A 131 -3.14 12.68 -11.34
CA LYS A 131 -2.62 11.78 -10.31
C LYS A 131 -3.49 10.54 -10.23
N LYS A 132 -2.88 9.37 -10.15
CA LYS A 132 -3.58 8.08 -10.12
C LYS A 132 -3.42 7.42 -8.77
N CYS A 133 -4.54 7.22 -8.08
CA CYS A 133 -4.61 6.48 -6.83
C CYS A 133 -5.02 5.03 -7.10
N VAL A 134 -4.11 4.08 -6.87
CA VAL A 134 -4.30 2.69 -7.26
C VAL A 134 -4.10 1.76 -6.07
N THR A 135 -5.05 0.83 -5.85
CA THR A 135 -4.80 -0.30 -4.97
C THR A 135 -4.65 -1.58 -5.78
N ILE A 136 -3.65 -2.38 -5.43
CA ILE A 136 -3.33 -3.62 -6.14
C ILE A 136 -3.79 -4.85 -5.36
N ARG A 137 -4.21 -5.90 -6.05
CA ARG A 137 -4.46 -7.22 -5.46
C ARG A 137 -3.13 -7.97 -5.33
N PRO A 138 -2.58 -8.18 -4.12
CA PRO A 138 -1.25 -8.77 -3.97
C PRO A 138 -1.09 -10.12 -4.67
N THR A 139 -2.11 -10.97 -4.60
CA THR A 139 -2.07 -12.32 -5.18
C THR A 139 -2.03 -12.36 -6.72
N SER A 140 -2.17 -11.22 -7.38
CA SER A 140 -2.15 -11.12 -8.85
C SER A 140 -0.82 -10.63 -9.41
N PHE A 141 0.14 -10.34 -8.55
CA PHE A 141 1.49 -9.91 -8.90
C PHE A 141 2.52 -10.75 -8.17
N ASP A 142 3.57 -11.17 -8.85
CA ASP A 142 4.67 -11.87 -8.19
C ASP A 142 5.43 -10.91 -7.25
N PRO A 143 5.93 -11.40 -6.12
CA PRO A 143 6.76 -10.57 -5.24
C PRO A 143 8.09 -10.24 -5.94
N CYS A 144 8.57 -9.01 -5.81
CA CYS A 144 9.93 -8.67 -6.23
C CYS A 144 10.96 -9.34 -5.29
N GLU A 145 12.21 -9.38 -5.72
CA GLU A 145 13.32 -9.82 -4.87
C GLU A 145 13.41 -8.93 -3.62
N SER A 146 13.70 -9.56 -2.48
CA SER A 146 13.75 -8.88 -1.18
C SER A 146 15.10 -8.25 -0.85
N SER A 147 16.10 -8.42 -1.72
CA SER A 147 17.46 -7.93 -1.53
C SER A 147 18.15 -7.64 -2.87
N GLY A 148 19.27 -6.91 -2.81
CA GLY A 148 20.06 -6.55 -3.99
C GLY A 148 19.98 -5.07 -4.37
N GLY A 149 19.11 -4.30 -3.72
CA GLY A 149 19.05 -2.85 -3.84
C GLY A 149 19.87 -2.12 -2.78
N SER A 150 20.02 -0.81 -2.95
CA SER A 150 20.71 0.10 -2.01
C SER A 150 20.17 1.52 -2.14
N ALA A 151 18.85 1.67 -2.12
CA ALA A 151 18.20 2.96 -2.29
C ALA A 151 18.51 3.91 -1.12
N PRO A 152 18.74 5.21 -1.36
CA PRO A 152 18.90 6.19 -0.29
C PRO A 152 17.60 6.31 0.52
N ILE A 153 17.77 6.54 1.83
CA ILE A 153 16.66 6.77 2.77
C ILE A 153 16.66 8.26 3.13
N GLU A 154 15.55 8.91 2.90
CA GLU A 154 15.31 10.32 3.22
C GLU A 154 14.20 10.44 4.26
N ASN A 155 14.37 11.33 5.25
CA ASN A 155 13.33 11.62 6.22
C ASN A 155 12.45 12.76 5.73
N ALA A 156 11.15 12.62 5.89
CA ALA A 156 10.18 13.67 5.64
C ALA A 156 9.43 14.05 6.92
N ASP A 157 8.83 15.25 6.88
CA ASP A 157 8.06 15.81 7.98
C ASP A 157 6.85 14.93 8.32
N ALA A 158 6.69 14.62 9.59
CA ALA A 158 5.62 13.79 10.11
C ALA A 158 4.22 14.44 10.07
N GLY A 159 4.15 15.76 9.91
CA GLY A 159 2.91 16.49 10.01
C GLY A 159 2.31 16.48 11.41
N GLU A 160 1.11 16.99 11.52
CA GLU A 160 0.38 17.10 12.78
C GLU A 160 -0.48 15.86 13.05
N GLU A 161 -0.65 15.54 14.35
CA GLU A 161 -1.56 14.48 14.79
C GLU A 161 -3.03 14.90 14.57
N PHE A 162 -3.83 14.01 14.00
CA PHE A 162 -5.25 14.17 13.89
C PHE A 162 -5.92 13.85 15.23
N THR A 163 -6.55 14.85 15.84
CA THR A 163 -7.03 14.76 17.24
C THR A 163 -8.50 14.37 17.40
N THR A 164 -9.27 14.36 16.29
CA THR A 164 -10.71 14.07 16.33
C THR A 164 -11.03 12.59 16.51
N THR A 165 -10.11 11.71 16.08
CA THR A 165 -10.21 10.25 16.24
C THR A 165 -9.11 9.77 17.18
N LYS A 166 -9.44 8.94 18.16
CA LYS A 166 -8.49 8.37 19.12
C LYS A 166 -8.55 6.85 19.08
N PHE A 167 -7.37 6.22 19.10
CA PHE A 167 -7.27 4.81 19.36
C PHE A 167 -7.61 4.50 20.81
N ILE A 168 -8.52 3.58 21.06
CA ILE A 168 -8.91 3.19 22.43
C ILE A 168 -8.22 1.89 22.81
N LYS A 169 -8.42 0.83 22.03
CA LYS A 169 -7.81 -0.48 22.28
C LYS A 169 -7.87 -1.37 21.04
N ARG A 170 -7.03 -2.38 21.05
CA ARG A 170 -7.09 -3.51 20.11
C ARG A 170 -7.29 -4.79 20.92
N GLU A 171 -8.25 -5.59 20.52
CA GLU A 171 -8.43 -6.95 21.03
C GLU A 171 -7.96 -7.91 19.94
N GLU A 172 -6.94 -8.68 20.24
CA GLU A 172 -6.37 -9.67 19.33
C GLU A 172 -6.58 -11.07 19.93
N ILE A 173 -7.17 -11.96 19.16
CA ILE A 173 -7.24 -13.37 19.51
C ILE A 173 -5.90 -13.97 19.10
N LYS A 174 -5.08 -14.33 20.10
CA LYS A 174 -3.86 -15.10 19.85
C LYS A 174 -4.24 -16.50 19.36
N SER A 175 -3.80 -16.85 18.18
CA SER A 175 -4.00 -18.17 17.59
C SER A 175 -2.64 -18.79 17.29
N ASP A 176 -2.48 -20.08 17.56
CA ASP A 176 -1.29 -20.86 17.16
C ASP A 176 -1.30 -21.19 15.65
N ARG A 177 -2.36 -20.80 14.94
CA ARG A 177 -2.49 -20.99 13.50
C ARG A 177 -1.81 -19.84 12.74
N PRO A 178 -1.24 -20.11 11.55
CA PRO A 178 -0.74 -19.07 10.67
C PRO A 178 -1.81 -18.03 10.35
N GLU A 179 -1.42 -16.77 10.24
CA GLU A 179 -2.33 -15.71 9.76
C GLU A 179 -2.84 -16.06 8.35
N LEU A 180 -4.12 -15.81 8.11
CA LEU A 180 -4.77 -16.12 6.83
C LEU A 180 -4.04 -15.53 5.63
N GLY A 181 -3.52 -14.31 5.75
CA GLY A 181 -2.82 -13.61 4.67
C GLY A 181 -1.42 -14.15 4.35
N THR A 182 -0.83 -14.98 5.23
CA THR A 182 0.51 -15.57 5.08
C THR A 182 0.49 -17.09 5.00
N ALA A 183 -0.68 -17.72 5.17
CA ALA A 183 -0.83 -19.17 5.12
C ALA A 183 -0.55 -19.71 3.71
N ARG A 184 0.30 -20.75 3.61
CA ARG A 184 0.60 -21.43 2.34
C ARG A 184 -0.59 -22.16 1.74
N VAL A 185 -1.46 -22.67 2.59
CA VAL A 185 -2.66 -23.42 2.20
C VAL A 185 -3.80 -22.94 3.09
N VAL A 186 -4.91 -22.60 2.48
CA VAL A 186 -6.15 -22.22 3.16
C VAL A 186 -7.26 -23.19 2.74
N VAL A 187 -7.89 -23.83 3.72
CA VAL A 187 -9.10 -24.64 3.51
C VAL A 187 -10.26 -23.92 4.17
N SER A 188 -11.26 -23.56 3.38
CA SER A 188 -12.43 -22.86 3.90
C SER A 188 -13.71 -23.44 3.33
N GLY A 189 -14.81 -23.26 4.05
CA GLY A 189 -16.15 -23.63 3.61
C GLY A 189 -17.13 -22.47 3.78
N GLY A 190 -18.16 -22.47 2.98
CA GLY A 190 -19.24 -21.50 3.05
C GLY A 190 -20.44 -21.99 3.86
N ARG A 191 -21.54 -21.22 3.81
CA ARG A 191 -22.78 -21.52 4.54
C ARG A 191 -23.47 -22.81 4.08
N GLY A 192 -23.04 -23.40 2.99
CA GLY A 192 -23.58 -24.64 2.45
C GLY A 192 -22.90 -25.92 2.98
N MET A 193 -21.95 -25.76 3.91
CA MET A 193 -21.28 -26.89 4.58
C MET A 193 -21.91 -27.15 5.93
#